data_2962fc4bd98072f874086c311058f8ce
#
_entry.id   2962fc4bd98072f874086c311058f8ce
#
_cell.length_a   1.000
_cell.length_b   1.000
_cell.length_c   1.000
_cell.angle_alpha   90.00
_cell.angle_beta   90.00
_cell.angle_gamma   90.00
#
_symmetry.space_group_name_H-M   'P 1'
#
loop_
_entity.id
_entity.type
_entity.pdbx_description
1 polymer ?
#
loop_
_entity_poly.entity_id
_entity_poly.type
_entity_poly.pdbx_seq_one_letter_code
_entity_poly.pdbx_strand_id
1 'polypeptide(L)'
;MAKVGYIMATSQYDKLEEDRKCMNEFGCVRIIEESDDNERHRPLWKQLMAALQRGDELVIPKFSNALRGSRELAIFLEFCRVKVIRIISIHDRIDSSNILFPETKPSVVLVMMGSLPDEVLALRKSAEHVIKLQEKMIVSLPPVSASKMQKLDREKTVVNLYVAGHPIDEIWRASGFRSRSSVFRILNKHGIKLNRGNHSGPIKRRDTK
;
A
#
# COMPACT_ATOMS: atom_id res chain seq x y z
N MET A 1 -27.43 -0.01 -15.02
CA MET A 1 -26.72 -1.24 -14.56
C MET A 1 -25.32 -1.18 -15.09
N ALA A 2 -24.34 -1.01 -14.23
CA ALA A 2 -22.92 -1.01 -14.61
C ALA A 2 -22.33 -2.38 -14.32
N LYS A 3 -21.48 -2.88 -15.24
CA LYS A 3 -20.71 -4.10 -15.04
C LYS A 3 -19.27 -3.70 -14.72
N VAL A 4 -18.80 -4.01 -13.53
CA VAL A 4 -17.48 -3.63 -13.03
C VAL A 4 -16.64 -4.85 -12.70
N GLY A 5 -15.40 -4.87 -13.18
CA GLY A 5 -14.42 -5.87 -12.82
C GLY A 5 -13.58 -5.45 -11.60
N TYR A 6 -13.18 -6.42 -10.77
CA TYR A 6 -12.20 -6.21 -9.72
C TYR A 6 -11.17 -7.34 -9.72
N ILE A 7 -9.90 -6.97 -9.67
CA ILE A 7 -8.76 -7.89 -9.62
C ILE A 7 -7.79 -7.43 -8.53
N MET A 8 -7.42 -8.34 -7.63
CA MET A 8 -6.26 -8.16 -6.78
C MET A 8 -5.01 -8.59 -7.56
N ALA A 9 -4.29 -7.61 -8.07
CA ALA A 9 -3.09 -7.81 -8.88
C ALA A 9 -1.88 -8.00 -7.95
N THR A 10 -1.65 -9.25 -7.53
CA THR A 10 -0.45 -9.60 -6.76
C THR A 10 0.72 -9.86 -7.70
N SER A 11 1.96 -9.64 -7.23
CA SER A 11 3.18 -9.88 -8.00
C SER A 11 3.35 -11.33 -8.49
N GLN A 12 2.60 -12.25 -7.90
CA GLN A 12 2.57 -13.67 -8.27
C GLN A 12 1.32 -14.08 -9.06
N TYR A 13 0.46 -13.11 -9.38
CA TYR A 13 -0.75 -13.39 -10.14
C TYR A 13 -0.44 -13.39 -11.64
N ASP A 14 -0.24 -14.58 -12.19
CA ASP A 14 0.17 -14.83 -13.58
C ASP A 14 -0.95 -14.65 -14.62
N LYS A 15 -2.23 -14.64 -14.18
CA LYS A 15 -3.41 -14.56 -15.05
C LYS A 15 -3.99 -13.17 -15.25
N LEU A 16 -3.28 -12.12 -14.81
CA LEU A 16 -3.81 -10.75 -14.83
C LEU A 16 -4.28 -10.31 -16.22
N GLU A 17 -3.48 -10.56 -17.25
CA GLU A 17 -3.80 -10.16 -18.62
C GLU A 17 -4.97 -10.97 -19.21
N GLU A 18 -5.02 -12.28 -18.90
CA GLU A 18 -6.11 -13.16 -19.32
C GLU A 18 -7.44 -12.72 -18.70
N ASP A 19 -7.42 -12.44 -17.41
CA ASP A 19 -8.62 -12.00 -16.69
C ASP A 19 -9.09 -10.62 -17.14
N ARG A 20 -8.15 -9.70 -17.38
CA ARG A 20 -8.46 -8.39 -17.94
C ARG A 20 -9.17 -8.52 -19.29
N LYS A 21 -8.64 -9.38 -20.17
CA LYS A 21 -9.24 -9.64 -21.47
C LYS A 21 -10.63 -10.26 -21.32
N CYS A 22 -10.77 -11.28 -20.49
CA CYS A 22 -12.03 -11.95 -20.21
C CYS A 22 -13.10 -10.96 -19.64
N MET A 23 -12.72 -10.09 -18.71
CA MET A 23 -13.61 -9.07 -18.16
C MET A 23 -14.07 -8.06 -19.22
N ASN A 24 -13.17 -7.67 -20.12
CA ASN A 24 -13.52 -6.82 -21.25
C ASN A 24 -14.51 -7.52 -22.21
N GLU A 25 -14.29 -8.79 -22.50
CA GLU A 25 -15.21 -9.62 -23.31
C GLU A 25 -16.59 -9.76 -22.63
N PHE A 26 -16.62 -9.86 -21.31
CA PHE A 26 -17.89 -9.83 -20.56
C PHE A 26 -18.57 -8.46 -20.53
N GLY A 27 -17.93 -7.41 -21.09
CA GLY A 27 -18.47 -6.07 -21.19
C GLY A 27 -18.36 -5.25 -19.92
N CYS A 28 -17.30 -5.46 -19.13
CA CYS A 28 -17.01 -4.59 -18.00
C CYS A 28 -16.69 -3.18 -18.48
N VAL A 29 -17.44 -2.19 -18.02
CA VAL A 29 -17.21 -0.78 -18.36
C VAL A 29 -16.00 -0.20 -17.64
N ARG A 30 -15.59 -0.85 -16.55
CA ARG A 30 -14.43 -0.48 -15.74
C ARG A 30 -13.85 -1.73 -15.08
N ILE A 31 -12.53 -1.86 -15.08
CA ILE A 31 -11.79 -2.87 -14.33
C ILE A 31 -10.94 -2.14 -13.28
N ILE A 32 -11.08 -2.55 -12.04
CA ILE A 32 -10.35 -1.99 -10.89
C ILE A 32 -9.29 -3.01 -10.48
N GLU A 33 -8.04 -2.58 -10.55
CA GLU A 33 -6.90 -3.40 -10.19
C GLU A 33 -6.28 -2.83 -8.90
N GLU A 34 -6.18 -3.67 -7.90
CA GLU A 34 -5.58 -3.32 -6.62
C GLU A 34 -4.24 -4.03 -6.46
N SER A 35 -3.18 -3.29 -6.13
CA SER A 35 -1.82 -3.82 -6.01
C SER A 35 -1.57 -4.46 -4.63
N ASP A 36 -0.51 -5.28 -4.55
CA ASP A 36 -0.02 -5.92 -3.31
C ASP A 36 0.19 -4.96 -2.16
N ASP A 37 0.70 -3.76 -2.43
CA ASP A 37 0.95 -2.74 -1.40
C ASP A 37 -0.32 -2.37 -0.63
N ASN A 38 -1.45 -2.50 -1.29
CA ASN A 38 -2.77 -2.19 -0.74
C ASN A 38 -3.50 -3.41 -0.15
N GLU A 39 -2.90 -4.61 -0.19
CA GLU A 39 -3.56 -5.84 0.25
C GLU A 39 -4.16 -5.73 1.65
N ARG A 40 -3.49 -5.05 2.56
CA ARG A 40 -3.94 -4.91 3.95
C ARG A 40 -5.18 -4.02 4.10
N HIS A 41 -5.24 -2.94 3.35
CA HIS A 41 -6.28 -1.90 3.49
C HIS A 41 -7.34 -1.93 2.41
N ARG A 42 -7.00 -2.39 1.22
CA ARG A 42 -7.84 -2.49 0.02
C ARG A 42 -8.75 -1.28 -0.20
N PRO A 43 -8.16 -0.10 -0.40
CA PRO A 43 -8.94 1.13 -0.57
C PRO A 43 -9.83 1.08 -1.80
N LEU A 44 -9.35 0.50 -2.91
CA LEU A 44 -10.11 0.42 -4.15
C LEU A 44 -11.28 -0.56 -4.03
N TRP A 45 -11.09 -1.71 -3.35
CA TRP A 45 -12.19 -2.61 -3.01
C TRP A 45 -13.28 -1.93 -2.19
N LYS A 46 -12.87 -1.19 -1.15
CA LYS A 46 -13.82 -0.47 -0.30
C LYS A 46 -14.59 0.61 -1.06
N GLN A 47 -13.88 1.36 -1.93
CA GLN A 47 -14.51 2.35 -2.79
C GLN A 47 -15.50 1.70 -3.76
N LEU A 48 -15.13 0.55 -4.35
CA LEU A 48 -16.01 -0.21 -5.23
C LEU A 48 -17.27 -0.64 -4.48
N MET A 49 -17.13 -1.28 -3.32
CA MET A 49 -18.30 -1.72 -2.51
C MET A 49 -19.21 -0.56 -2.14
N ALA A 50 -18.66 0.61 -1.84
CA ALA A 50 -19.45 1.81 -1.55
C ALA A 50 -20.18 2.36 -2.79
N ALA A 51 -19.54 2.28 -3.95
CA ALA A 51 -20.05 2.83 -5.21
C ALA A 51 -21.09 1.95 -5.91
N LEU A 52 -21.06 0.62 -5.69
CA LEU A 52 -22.00 -0.31 -6.31
C LEU A 52 -23.45 0.00 -5.94
N GLN A 53 -24.29 0.07 -6.95
CA GLN A 53 -25.71 0.36 -6.83
C GLN A 53 -26.57 -0.88 -7.08
N ARG A 54 -27.86 -0.75 -6.78
CA ARG A 54 -28.81 -1.84 -7.01
C ARG A 54 -28.86 -2.21 -8.49
N GLY A 55 -28.69 -3.50 -8.78
CA GLY A 55 -28.76 -4.03 -10.12
C GLY A 55 -27.44 -3.98 -10.90
N ASP A 56 -26.35 -3.50 -10.31
CA ASP A 56 -25.03 -3.58 -10.91
C ASP A 56 -24.49 -5.01 -10.95
N GLU A 57 -23.52 -5.25 -11.83
CA GLU A 57 -22.86 -6.53 -11.98
C GLU A 57 -21.38 -6.42 -11.56
N LEU A 58 -20.95 -7.33 -10.70
CA LEU A 58 -19.55 -7.42 -10.27
C LEU A 58 -18.90 -8.68 -10.84
N VAL A 59 -17.81 -8.49 -11.57
CA VAL A 59 -17.01 -9.56 -12.16
C VAL A 59 -15.70 -9.67 -11.39
N ILE A 60 -15.36 -10.86 -10.91
CA ILE A 60 -14.12 -11.17 -10.21
C ILE A 60 -13.43 -12.38 -10.83
N PRO A 61 -12.10 -12.49 -10.78
CA PRO A 61 -11.40 -13.66 -11.29
C PRO A 61 -11.79 -14.93 -10.52
N LYS A 62 -11.68 -14.85 -9.19
CA LYS A 62 -11.98 -15.93 -8.27
C LYS A 62 -12.39 -15.33 -6.91
N PHE A 63 -13.22 -16.02 -6.15
CA PHE A 63 -13.58 -15.56 -4.80
C PHE A 63 -12.36 -15.43 -3.88
N SER A 64 -11.38 -16.35 -3.99
CA SER A 64 -10.14 -16.28 -3.22
C SER A 64 -9.24 -15.10 -3.59
N ASN A 65 -9.32 -14.58 -4.82
CA ASN A 65 -8.62 -13.35 -5.24
C ASN A 65 -9.27 -12.10 -4.61
N ALA A 66 -10.60 -12.01 -4.64
CA ALA A 66 -11.34 -10.84 -4.18
C ALA A 66 -11.57 -10.81 -2.65
N LEU A 67 -11.71 -11.96 -2.00
CA LEU A 67 -12.11 -12.08 -0.59
C LEU A 67 -11.02 -12.70 0.27
N ARG A 68 -11.07 -12.44 1.57
CA ARG A 68 -10.03 -12.85 2.54
C ARG A 68 -10.47 -13.99 3.48
N GLY A 69 -11.48 -14.71 3.12
CA GLY A 69 -11.96 -15.87 3.87
C GLY A 69 -13.47 -15.89 4.05
N SER A 70 -13.95 -16.92 4.74
CA SER A 70 -15.37 -17.23 4.87
C SER A 70 -16.19 -16.12 5.54
N ARG A 71 -15.61 -15.39 6.50
CA ARG A 71 -16.33 -14.28 7.14
C ARG A 71 -16.60 -13.13 6.16
N GLU A 72 -15.60 -12.78 5.35
CA GLU A 72 -15.77 -11.73 4.34
C GLU A 72 -16.71 -12.19 3.22
N LEU A 73 -16.65 -13.47 2.84
CA LEU A 73 -17.59 -14.07 1.89
C LEU A 73 -19.03 -13.91 2.36
N ALA A 74 -19.32 -14.24 3.62
CA ALA A 74 -20.67 -14.13 4.17
C ALA A 74 -21.19 -12.67 4.12
N ILE A 75 -20.37 -11.72 4.54
CA ILE A 75 -20.70 -10.28 4.50
C ILE A 75 -20.92 -9.82 3.05
N PHE A 76 -20.05 -10.24 2.15
CA PHE A 76 -20.12 -9.90 0.74
C PHE A 76 -21.39 -10.45 0.06
N LEU A 77 -21.71 -11.71 0.29
CA LEU A 77 -22.93 -12.32 -0.26
C LEU A 77 -24.19 -11.62 0.25
N GLU A 78 -24.23 -11.30 1.56
CA GLU A 78 -25.36 -10.56 2.15
C GLU A 78 -25.48 -9.15 1.55
N PHE A 79 -24.37 -8.44 1.37
CA PHE A 79 -24.35 -7.16 0.71
C PHE A 79 -24.90 -7.24 -0.73
N CYS A 80 -24.45 -8.23 -1.50
CA CYS A 80 -24.90 -8.43 -2.88
C CYS A 80 -26.38 -8.80 -2.93
N ARG A 81 -26.86 -9.63 -1.99
CA ARG A 81 -28.27 -10.00 -1.86
C ARG A 81 -29.15 -8.78 -1.61
N VAL A 82 -28.78 -7.93 -0.64
CA VAL A 82 -29.56 -6.75 -0.26
C VAL A 82 -29.58 -5.72 -1.40
N LYS A 83 -28.45 -5.49 -2.04
CA LYS A 83 -28.35 -4.55 -3.18
C LYS A 83 -28.77 -5.16 -4.53
N VAL A 84 -29.10 -6.44 -4.58
CA VAL A 84 -29.45 -7.14 -5.84
C VAL A 84 -28.32 -7.01 -6.87
N ILE A 85 -27.09 -7.21 -6.43
CA ILE A 85 -25.90 -7.19 -7.28
C ILE A 85 -25.66 -8.58 -7.85
N ARG A 86 -25.51 -8.67 -9.17
CA ARG A 86 -25.09 -9.91 -9.83
C ARG A 86 -23.61 -10.12 -9.64
N ILE A 87 -23.23 -11.34 -9.21
CA ILE A 87 -21.84 -11.75 -9.01
C ILE A 87 -21.47 -12.73 -10.10
N ILE A 88 -20.32 -12.48 -10.76
CA ILE A 88 -19.73 -13.36 -11.74
C ILE A 88 -18.31 -13.67 -11.31
N SER A 89 -18.01 -14.94 -11.03
CA SER A 89 -16.66 -15.44 -10.76
C SER A 89 -16.17 -16.30 -11.90
N ILE A 90 -15.10 -15.85 -12.58
CA ILE A 90 -14.64 -16.42 -13.84
C ILE A 90 -14.13 -17.86 -13.64
N HIS A 91 -13.12 -18.02 -12.77
CA HIS A 91 -12.46 -19.32 -12.59
C HIS A 91 -13.24 -20.28 -11.68
N ASP A 92 -14.07 -19.76 -10.79
CA ASP A 92 -14.99 -20.60 -10.02
C ASP A 92 -16.20 -21.04 -10.86
N ARG A 93 -16.40 -20.42 -12.05
CA ARG A 93 -17.55 -20.65 -12.94
C ARG A 93 -18.89 -20.46 -12.22
N ILE A 94 -18.98 -19.41 -11.45
CA ILE A 94 -20.17 -19.05 -10.68
C ILE A 94 -20.75 -17.75 -11.20
N ASP A 95 -22.03 -17.81 -11.54
CA ASP A 95 -22.85 -16.66 -11.89
C ASP A 95 -24.13 -16.71 -11.06
N SER A 96 -24.34 -15.68 -10.23
CA SER A 96 -25.52 -15.63 -9.36
C SER A 96 -26.87 -15.57 -10.12
N SER A 97 -26.84 -15.21 -11.41
CA SER A 97 -28.01 -15.25 -12.31
C SER A 97 -28.09 -16.53 -13.12
N ASN A 98 -27.11 -17.42 -13.01
CA ASN A 98 -27.03 -18.70 -13.74
C ASN A 98 -27.16 -18.59 -15.28
N ILE A 99 -26.75 -17.43 -15.83
CA ILE A 99 -26.84 -17.17 -17.28
C ILE A 99 -25.56 -17.61 -17.98
N LEU A 100 -24.38 -17.25 -17.44
CA LEU A 100 -23.08 -17.50 -18.06
C LEU A 100 -22.59 -18.94 -17.82
N PHE A 101 -22.90 -19.52 -16.68
CA PHE A 101 -22.44 -20.85 -16.29
C PHE A 101 -23.59 -21.75 -15.84
N PRO A 102 -24.56 -22.05 -16.71
CA PRO A 102 -25.76 -22.82 -16.34
C PRO A 102 -25.44 -24.26 -15.93
N GLU A 103 -24.29 -24.78 -16.33
CA GLU A 103 -23.83 -26.15 -15.99
C GLU A 103 -23.22 -26.24 -14.60
N THR A 104 -23.04 -25.13 -13.87
CA THR A 104 -22.41 -25.14 -12.55
C THR A 104 -23.31 -25.81 -11.52
N LYS A 105 -22.85 -26.96 -11.02
CA LYS A 105 -23.59 -27.73 -10.02
C LYS A 105 -23.44 -27.11 -8.62
N PRO A 106 -24.46 -27.24 -7.74
CA PRO A 106 -24.36 -26.79 -6.37
C PRO A 106 -23.15 -27.36 -5.60
N SER A 107 -22.71 -28.58 -5.94
CA SER A 107 -21.51 -29.19 -5.36
C SER A 107 -20.24 -28.40 -5.64
N VAL A 108 -20.11 -27.76 -6.79
CA VAL A 108 -18.96 -26.90 -7.14
C VAL A 108 -18.94 -25.68 -6.22
N VAL A 109 -20.10 -25.07 -5.98
CA VAL A 109 -20.22 -23.93 -5.07
C VAL A 109 -19.84 -24.32 -3.64
N LEU A 110 -20.29 -25.49 -3.17
CA LEU A 110 -19.93 -25.97 -1.84
C LEU A 110 -18.43 -26.26 -1.69
N VAL A 111 -17.82 -26.86 -2.72
CA VAL A 111 -16.36 -27.08 -2.74
C VAL A 111 -15.62 -25.75 -2.71
N MET A 112 -16.01 -24.79 -3.51
CA MET A 112 -15.42 -23.45 -3.51
C MET A 112 -15.53 -22.79 -2.11
N MET A 113 -16.70 -22.84 -1.50
CA MET A 113 -16.89 -22.29 -0.15
C MET A 113 -15.99 -22.97 0.89
N GLY A 114 -15.82 -24.31 0.79
CA GLY A 114 -14.98 -25.10 1.68
C GLY A 114 -13.49 -24.85 1.48
N SER A 115 -13.02 -24.70 0.23
CA SER A 115 -11.60 -24.48 -0.10
C SER A 115 -11.15 -23.03 0.08
N LEU A 116 -12.08 -22.07 0.11
CA LEU A 116 -11.76 -20.64 0.14
C LEU A 116 -10.77 -20.24 1.26
N PRO A 117 -10.90 -20.71 2.52
CA PRO A 117 -9.95 -20.34 3.57
C PRO A 117 -8.52 -20.78 3.26
N ASP A 118 -8.34 -21.99 2.75
CA ASP A 118 -7.02 -22.55 2.43
C ASP A 118 -6.38 -21.86 1.23
N GLU A 119 -7.17 -21.55 0.19
CA GLU A 119 -6.69 -20.78 -0.95
C GLU A 119 -6.25 -19.38 -0.56
N VAL A 120 -7.03 -18.68 0.27
CA VAL A 120 -6.68 -17.35 0.78
C VAL A 120 -5.40 -17.41 1.61
N LEU A 121 -5.24 -18.44 2.46
CA LEU A 121 -4.01 -18.62 3.24
C LEU A 121 -2.81 -18.90 2.34
N ALA A 122 -2.97 -19.70 1.28
CA ALA A 122 -1.90 -19.97 0.32
C ALA A 122 -1.43 -18.70 -0.39
N LEU A 123 -2.37 -17.88 -0.87
CA LEU A 123 -2.08 -16.59 -1.51
C LEU A 123 -1.34 -15.63 -0.57
N ARG A 124 -1.76 -15.53 0.70
CA ARG A 124 -1.11 -14.68 1.70
C ARG A 124 0.29 -15.16 2.08
N LYS A 125 0.47 -16.48 2.27
CA LYS A 125 1.80 -17.03 2.57
C LYS A 125 2.79 -16.76 1.45
N SER A 126 2.35 -16.83 0.20
CA SER A 126 3.20 -16.52 -0.95
C SER A 126 3.58 -15.03 -0.97
N ALA A 127 2.65 -14.13 -0.73
CA ALA A 127 2.91 -12.69 -0.66
C ALA A 127 3.88 -12.34 0.49
N GLU A 128 3.66 -12.88 1.70
CA GLU A 128 4.59 -12.68 2.83
C GLU A 128 6.00 -13.22 2.55
N HIS A 129 6.10 -14.32 1.80
CA HIS A 129 7.40 -14.89 1.44
C HIS A 129 8.17 -13.97 0.49
N VAL A 130 7.49 -13.38 -0.50
CA VAL A 130 8.10 -12.40 -1.43
C VAL A 130 8.54 -11.15 -0.70
N ILE A 131 7.69 -10.60 0.18
CA ILE A 131 8.05 -9.44 1.00
C ILE A 131 9.30 -9.74 1.84
N LYS A 132 9.34 -10.89 2.53
CA LYS A 132 10.51 -11.31 3.31
C LYS A 132 11.77 -11.53 2.46
N LEU A 133 11.64 -12.00 1.21
CA LEU A 133 12.75 -12.11 0.28
C LEU A 133 13.24 -10.74 -0.18
N GLN A 134 12.34 -9.81 -0.48
CA GLN A 134 12.67 -8.43 -0.84
C GLN A 134 13.37 -7.72 0.32
N GLU A 135 12.85 -7.83 1.53
CA GLU A 135 13.49 -7.30 2.74
C GLU A 135 14.90 -7.87 2.93
N LYS A 136 15.09 -9.19 2.74
CA LYS A 136 16.42 -9.82 2.79
C LYS A 136 17.33 -9.32 1.69
N MET A 137 16.86 -9.09 0.48
CA MET A 137 17.65 -8.53 -0.61
C MET A 137 18.08 -7.09 -0.32
N ILE A 138 17.19 -6.26 0.24
CA ILE A 138 17.51 -4.89 0.64
C ILE A 138 18.56 -4.87 1.76
N VAL A 139 18.46 -5.80 2.72
CA VAL A 139 19.41 -5.93 3.82
C VAL A 139 20.75 -6.52 3.35
N SER A 140 20.77 -7.35 2.29
CA SER A 140 21.98 -7.95 1.72
C SER A 140 22.72 -7.04 0.74
N LEU A 141 22.15 -5.93 0.31
CA LEU A 141 22.91 -4.86 -0.34
C LEU A 141 23.97 -4.39 0.65
N PRO A 142 25.28 -4.36 0.26
CA PRO A 142 26.33 -3.92 1.18
C PRO A 142 25.90 -2.55 1.70
N PRO A 143 25.91 -2.31 3.01
CA PRO A 143 25.51 -1.05 3.56
C PRO A 143 26.42 0.01 2.96
N VAL A 144 25.94 0.77 1.98
CA VAL A 144 26.49 2.11 1.75
C VAL A 144 26.32 2.75 3.11
N SER A 145 27.43 2.77 3.87
CA SER A 145 27.43 2.94 5.32
C SER A 145 26.28 3.84 5.76
N ALA A 146 25.24 3.21 6.31
CA ALA A 146 24.01 3.90 6.75
C ALA A 146 24.36 5.07 7.69
N SER A 147 25.50 5.00 8.36
CA SER A 147 26.08 6.09 9.14
C SER A 147 26.51 7.30 8.30
N LYS A 148 27.03 7.09 7.08
CA LYS A 148 27.41 8.22 6.19
C LYS A 148 26.19 8.85 5.55
N MET A 149 25.21 8.05 5.10
CA MET A 149 24.00 8.55 4.47
C MET A 149 23.08 9.23 5.50
N GLN A 150 22.90 8.65 6.68
CA GLN A 150 22.20 9.30 7.79
C GLN A 150 22.88 10.59 8.26
N LYS A 151 24.21 10.65 8.23
CA LYS A 151 24.97 11.87 8.58
C LYS A 151 24.77 12.96 7.54
N LEU A 152 24.82 12.62 6.25
CA LEU A 152 24.61 13.56 5.15
C LEU A 152 23.18 14.11 5.12
N ASP A 153 22.18 13.25 5.37
CA ASP A 153 20.80 13.65 5.44
C ASP A 153 20.51 14.54 6.66
N ARG A 154 21.10 14.24 7.81
CA ARG A 154 21.03 15.10 8.98
C ARG A 154 21.73 16.47 8.76
N GLU A 155 22.86 16.49 8.06
CA GLU A 155 23.51 17.74 7.68
C GLU A 155 22.63 18.57 6.75
N LYS A 156 22.00 17.98 5.74
CA LYS A 156 21.03 18.65 4.86
C LYS A 156 19.81 19.16 5.62
N THR A 157 19.28 18.39 6.54
CA THR A 157 18.12 18.80 7.40
C THR A 157 18.48 20.03 8.21
N VAL A 158 19.68 20.09 8.82
CA VAL A 158 20.16 21.26 9.55
C VAL A 158 20.19 22.50 8.67
N VAL A 159 20.74 22.38 7.45
CA VAL A 159 20.83 23.48 6.49
C VAL A 159 19.44 23.96 6.08
N ASN A 160 18.55 23.05 5.71
CA ASN A 160 17.21 23.39 5.24
C ASN A 160 16.38 24.08 6.33
N LEU A 161 16.41 23.56 7.55
CA LEU A 161 15.69 24.18 8.68
C LEU A 161 16.24 25.57 9.03
N TYR A 162 17.56 25.76 8.93
CA TYR A 162 18.15 27.07 9.19
C TYR A 162 17.78 28.11 8.12
N VAL A 163 17.80 27.69 6.83
CA VAL A 163 17.37 28.56 5.71
C VAL A 163 15.88 28.88 5.81
N ALA A 164 15.06 27.94 6.31
CA ALA A 164 13.64 28.16 6.59
C ALA A 164 13.37 29.08 7.80
N GLY A 165 14.42 29.54 8.53
CA GLY A 165 14.29 30.50 9.63
C GLY A 165 14.03 29.89 11.01
N HIS A 166 14.16 28.56 11.16
CA HIS A 166 13.98 27.92 12.47
C HIS A 166 15.10 28.29 13.47
N PRO A 167 14.79 28.47 14.75
CA PRO A 167 15.78 28.76 15.79
C PRO A 167 16.71 27.55 16.01
N ILE A 168 17.97 27.83 16.34
CA ILE A 168 19.04 26.82 16.54
C ILE A 168 18.62 25.70 17.51
N ASP A 169 17.83 26.02 18.52
CA ASP A 169 17.38 25.06 19.51
C ASP A 169 16.40 24.04 18.95
N GLU A 170 15.50 24.45 18.07
CA GLU A 170 14.61 23.55 17.34
C GLU A 170 15.39 22.68 16.35
N ILE A 171 16.31 23.29 15.59
CA ILE A 171 17.16 22.58 14.63
C ILE A 171 17.98 21.51 15.34
N TRP A 172 18.55 21.85 16.51
CA TRP A 172 19.30 20.87 17.30
C TRP A 172 18.45 19.70 17.76
N ARG A 173 17.23 19.95 18.28
CA ARG A 173 16.30 18.88 18.70
C ARG A 173 15.85 18.02 17.51
N ALA A 174 15.50 18.65 16.41
CA ALA A 174 15.02 17.94 15.21
C ALA A 174 16.11 17.11 14.52
N SER A 175 17.37 17.59 14.52
CA SER A 175 18.48 16.93 13.83
C SER A 175 19.09 15.76 14.60
N GLY A 176 18.78 15.59 15.90
CA GLY A 176 19.28 14.51 16.73
C GLY A 176 20.81 14.54 16.99
N PHE A 177 21.48 15.69 16.82
CA PHE A 177 22.88 15.83 17.19
C PHE A 177 23.05 15.97 18.70
N ARG A 178 24.19 15.48 19.21
CA ARG A 178 24.48 15.50 20.66
C ARG A 178 24.66 16.89 21.26
N SER A 179 25.00 17.89 20.43
CA SER A 179 25.24 19.25 20.91
C SER A 179 24.89 20.31 19.88
N ARG A 180 24.54 21.52 20.36
CA ARG A 180 24.33 22.71 19.51
C ARG A 180 25.58 23.08 18.72
N SER A 181 26.77 22.82 19.26
CA SER A 181 28.04 23.07 18.58
C SER A 181 28.16 22.27 17.28
N SER A 182 27.55 21.09 17.19
CA SER A 182 27.50 20.29 15.98
C SER A 182 26.69 20.99 14.88
N VAL A 183 25.57 21.62 15.23
CA VAL A 183 24.72 22.38 14.31
C VAL A 183 25.51 23.57 13.74
N PHE A 184 26.17 24.36 14.59
CA PHE A 184 27.01 25.48 14.16
C PHE A 184 28.15 25.05 13.24
N ARG A 185 28.81 23.91 13.55
CA ARG A 185 29.88 23.37 12.71
C ARG A 185 29.39 22.98 11.32
N ILE A 186 28.18 22.43 11.23
CA ILE A 186 27.56 22.05 9.95
C ILE A 186 27.23 23.30 9.14
N LEU A 187 26.60 24.31 9.75
CA LEU A 187 26.27 25.57 9.07
C LEU A 187 27.53 26.26 8.55
N ASN A 188 28.60 26.32 9.35
CA ASN A 188 29.89 26.86 8.91
C ASN A 188 30.50 26.03 7.78
N LYS A 189 30.44 24.70 7.85
CA LYS A 189 30.92 23.80 6.77
C LYS A 189 30.24 24.07 5.44
N HIS A 190 28.94 24.40 5.47
CA HIS A 190 28.16 24.74 4.29
C HIS A 190 28.19 26.23 3.92
N GLY A 191 29.09 27.03 4.54
CA GLY A 191 29.30 28.43 4.21
C GLY A 191 28.13 29.37 4.57
N ILE A 192 27.21 28.91 5.43
CA ILE A 192 26.05 29.70 5.79
C ILE A 192 26.44 30.75 6.84
N LYS A 193 26.26 32.03 6.50
CA LYS A 193 26.45 33.12 7.46
C LYS A 193 25.38 33.03 8.55
N LEU A 194 25.83 32.84 9.80
CA LEU A 194 24.95 32.81 10.94
C LEU A 194 24.30 34.17 11.18
N ASN A 195 22.98 34.22 11.10
CA ASN A 195 22.23 35.41 11.44
C ASN A 195 22.25 35.55 12.97
N ARG A 196 23.21 36.31 13.51
CA ARG A 196 23.31 36.60 14.92
C ARG A 196 22.29 37.69 15.24
N GLY A 197 21.03 37.31 15.44
CA GLY A 197 20.00 38.22 15.94
C GLY A 197 20.38 38.77 17.32
N ASN A 198 19.85 39.93 17.67
CA ASN A 198 20.12 40.72 18.92
C ASN A 198 19.86 39.96 20.25
N HIS A 199 19.49 38.67 20.21
CA HIS A 199 19.23 37.82 21.37
C HIS A 199 20.34 36.81 21.68
N SER A 200 21.46 36.82 20.97
CA SER A 200 22.65 36.12 21.42
C SER A 200 23.32 36.97 22.48
N GLY A 201 23.22 36.56 23.71
CA GLY A 201 23.88 37.24 24.83
C GLY A 201 25.36 37.55 24.53
N PRO A 202 25.98 38.51 25.17
CA PRO A 202 27.32 38.99 24.84
C PRO A 202 28.31 37.85 24.89
N ILE A 203 28.97 37.59 23.76
CA ILE A 203 30.13 36.70 23.72
C ILE A 203 31.23 37.46 24.48
N LYS A 204 31.46 37.07 25.73
CA LYS A 204 32.67 37.47 26.43
C LYS A 204 33.88 37.08 25.60
N ARG A 205 34.53 38.03 24.95
CA ARG A 205 35.85 37.85 24.39
C ARG A 205 36.75 37.43 25.55
N ARG A 206 37.33 36.25 25.48
CA ARG A 206 38.45 35.92 26.34
C ARG A 206 39.60 36.79 25.84
N ASP A 207 39.92 37.78 26.66
CA ASP A 207 41.13 38.53 26.48
C ASP A 207 42.29 37.54 26.63
N THR A 208 43.04 37.31 25.56
CA THR A 208 44.33 36.64 25.58
C THR A 208 45.32 37.56 26.21
N LYS A 209 45.76 37.19 27.45
CA LYS A 209 47.01 37.66 28.00
C LYS A 209 48.13 36.77 27.49
#